data_b1b4f043bd6904112a7ebbfd05db7bb9
#
_entry.id   b1b4f043bd6904112a7ebbfd05db7bb9
#
_cell.length_a   1.000
_cell.length_b   1.000
_cell.length_c   1.000
_cell.angle_alpha   90.00
_cell.angle_beta   90.00
_cell.angle_gamma   90.00
#
_symmetry.space_group_name_H-M   'P 1'
#
loop_
_entity.id
_entity.type
_entity.pdbx_description
1 polymer ?
#
loop_
_entity_poly.entity_id
_entity_poly.type
_entity_poly.pdbx_seq_one_letter_code
_entity_poly.pdbx_strand_id
1 'polypeptide(L)'
;MKGRKPKPIEVKMAEGAHLKNPQRFRDKKPKASEHEPVMPSDLTPQAAKEWERIEQLMRAAGMWSATYQTTIELYCETYASYLHAREQVRKSGIAIIQEDKDGNVQVKRNPFSV
;
A
#
# COMPACT_ATOMS: atom_id res chain seq x y z
N MET A 1 17.00 31.23 19.38
CA MET A 1 16.36 30.62 20.54
C MET A 1 15.12 29.86 20.11
N LYS A 2 15.06 28.56 20.43
CA LYS A 2 13.90 27.77 20.07
C LYS A 2 12.75 28.04 21.03
N GLY A 3 11.59 28.42 20.50
CA GLY A 3 10.40 28.59 21.29
C GLY A 3 9.83 27.30 21.85
N ARG A 4 8.84 27.40 22.70
CA ARG A 4 8.12 26.27 23.27
C ARG A 4 7.38 25.53 22.15
N LYS A 5 7.40 24.20 22.21
CA LYS A 5 6.65 23.38 21.26
C LYS A 5 5.16 23.68 21.37
N PRO A 6 4.43 23.76 20.22
CA PRO A 6 2.99 23.96 20.28
C PRO A 6 2.32 22.77 20.97
N LYS A 7 1.28 23.05 21.73
CA LYS A 7 0.47 22.03 22.38
C LYS A 7 -0.35 21.26 21.34
N PRO A 8 -0.63 19.97 21.55
CA PRO A 8 -1.59 19.24 20.71
C PRO A 8 -2.95 19.94 20.69
N ILE A 9 -3.69 19.77 19.59
CA ILE A 9 -4.97 20.44 19.41
C ILE A 9 -6.00 20.01 20.47
N GLU A 10 -5.99 18.75 20.86
CA GLU A 10 -6.86 18.21 21.90
C GLU A 10 -6.64 18.91 23.26
N VAL A 11 -5.37 19.17 23.60
CA VAL A 11 -5.04 19.89 24.83
C VAL A 11 -5.53 21.32 24.80
N LYS A 12 -5.34 22.01 23.65
CA LYS A 12 -5.84 23.37 23.47
C LYS A 12 -7.37 23.45 23.56
N MET A 13 -8.06 22.47 22.98
CA MET A 13 -9.52 22.41 23.04
C MET A 13 -10.01 22.13 24.48
N ALA A 14 -9.34 21.25 25.20
CA ALA A 14 -9.65 20.98 26.61
C ALA A 14 -9.44 22.21 27.49
N GLU A 15 -8.48 23.07 27.16
CA GLU A 15 -8.24 24.31 27.86
C GLU A 15 -9.21 25.43 27.48
N GLY A 16 -10.11 25.20 26.50
CA GLY A 16 -11.10 26.19 26.05
C GLY A 16 -10.54 27.25 25.10
N ALA A 17 -9.33 27.07 24.57
CA ALA A 17 -8.71 28.04 23.66
C ALA A 17 -9.50 28.20 22.35
N HIS A 18 -10.20 27.18 21.88
CA HIS A 18 -11.02 27.20 20.67
C HIS A 18 -12.22 28.15 20.80
N LEU A 19 -12.68 28.43 22.03
CA LEU A 19 -13.77 29.34 22.29
C LEU A 19 -13.34 30.81 22.11
N LYS A 20 -12.05 31.11 22.35
CA LYS A 20 -11.49 32.44 22.21
C LYS A 20 -11.06 32.74 20.78
N ASN A 21 -10.49 31.76 20.07
CA ASN A 21 -9.95 31.93 18.73
C ASN A 21 -10.37 30.75 17.82
N PRO A 22 -11.65 30.65 17.43
CA PRO A 22 -12.15 29.49 16.67
C PRO A 22 -11.41 29.27 15.34
N GLN A 23 -10.98 30.36 14.67
CA GLN A 23 -10.31 30.27 13.38
C GLN A 23 -8.95 29.53 13.45
N ARG A 24 -8.29 29.50 14.61
CA ARG A 24 -7.04 28.79 14.81
C ARG A 24 -7.21 27.27 14.88
N PHE A 25 -8.45 26.82 15.07
CA PHE A 25 -8.78 25.40 15.23
C PHE A 25 -9.45 24.80 13.99
N ARG A 26 -9.44 25.53 12.87
CA ARG A 26 -9.87 24.98 11.60
C ARG A 26 -8.94 23.85 11.22
N ASP A 27 -9.52 22.69 10.93
CA ASP A 27 -8.78 21.56 10.45
C ASP A 27 -8.25 21.87 9.04
N LYS A 28 -6.93 22.08 8.92
CA LYS A 28 -6.26 22.35 7.66
C LYS A 28 -5.75 21.09 6.99
N LYS A 29 -5.84 19.95 7.67
CA LYS A 29 -5.40 18.68 7.12
C LYS A 29 -6.44 18.14 6.15
N PRO A 30 -6.02 17.64 4.98
CA PRO A 30 -6.96 16.97 4.09
C PRO A 30 -7.60 15.80 4.82
N LYS A 31 -8.92 15.67 4.70
CA LYS A 31 -9.65 14.53 5.25
C LYS A 31 -9.74 13.47 4.18
N ALA A 32 -9.56 12.20 4.58
CA ALA A 32 -9.80 11.07 3.72
C ALA A 32 -11.30 11.03 3.36
N SER A 33 -11.61 10.52 2.16
CA SER A 33 -12.99 10.34 1.72
C SER A 33 -13.74 9.41 2.68
N GLU A 34 -15.02 9.72 2.92
CA GLU A 34 -15.92 8.84 3.68
C GLU A 34 -16.40 7.64 2.86
N HIS A 35 -16.23 7.68 1.54
CA HIS A 35 -16.58 6.57 0.67
C HIS A 35 -15.60 5.42 0.84
N GLU A 36 -16.09 4.21 0.65
CA GLU A 36 -15.28 3.01 0.75
C GLU A 36 -14.63 2.66 -0.60
N PRO A 37 -13.41 2.09 -0.58
CA PRO A 37 -12.82 1.52 -1.79
C PRO A 37 -13.66 0.35 -2.31
N VAL A 38 -13.66 0.20 -3.62
CA VAL A 38 -14.39 -0.89 -4.30
C VAL A 38 -13.36 -1.82 -4.94
N MET A 39 -13.45 -3.12 -4.61
CA MET A 39 -12.56 -4.11 -5.20
C MET A 39 -12.81 -4.20 -6.71
N PRO A 40 -11.78 -4.00 -7.56
CA PRO A 40 -11.93 -4.21 -9.00
C PRO A 40 -12.29 -5.65 -9.32
N SER A 41 -13.12 -5.83 -10.35
CA SER A 41 -13.57 -7.16 -10.77
C SER A 41 -12.50 -7.94 -11.55
N ASP A 42 -11.48 -7.24 -12.05
CA ASP A 42 -10.42 -7.80 -12.88
C ASP A 42 -9.14 -8.15 -12.12
N LEU A 43 -9.18 -8.12 -10.79
CA LEU A 43 -8.03 -8.53 -9.97
C LEU A 43 -7.75 -10.03 -10.15
N THR A 44 -6.46 -10.38 -10.18
CA THR A 44 -6.07 -11.78 -10.11
C THR A 44 -6.51 -12.39 -8.77
N PRO A 45 -6.73 -13.72 -8.70
CA PRO A 45 -7.15 -14.34 -7.43
C PRO A 45 -6.20 -14.04 -6.26
N GLN A 46 -4.91 -13.97 -6.51
CA GLN A 46 -3.92 -13.66 -5.48
C GLN A 46 -4.03 -12.20 -5.03
N ALA A 47 -4.24 -11.28 -5.98
CA ALA A 47 -4.44 -9.87 -5.66
C ALA A 47 -5.74 -9.65 -4.89
N ALA A 48 -6.81 -10.39 -5.23
CA ALA A 48 -8.07 -10.33 -4.50
C ALA A 48 -7.93 -10.77 -3.04
N LYS A 49 -7.17 -11.83 -2.78
CA LYS A 49 -6.86 -12.26 -1.41
C LYS A 49 -6.12 -11.18 -0.63
N GLU A 50 -5.15 -10.54 -1.27
CA GLU A 50 -4.39 -9.47 -0.64
C GLU A 50 -5.27 -8.24 -0.38
N TRP A 51 -6.21 -7.95 -1.28
CA TRP A 51 -7.19 -6.89 -1.06
C TRP A 51 -7.98 -7.12 0.22
N GLU A 52 -8.52 -8.34 0.40
CA GLU A 52 -9.28 -8.69 1.60
C GLU A 52 -8.44 -8.55 2.87
N ARG A 53 -7.19 -8.98 2.82
CA ARG A 53 -6.28 -8.86 3.96
C ARG A 53 -6.02 -7.40 4.33
N ILE A 54 -5.74 -6.56 3.34
CA ILE A 54 -5.48 -5.13 3.54
C ILE A 54 -6.74 -4.41 4.00
N GLU A 55 -7.90 -4.78 3.48
CA GLU A 55 -9.16 -4.20 3.94
C GLU A 55 -9.34 -4.38 5.45
N GLN A 56 -9.13 -5.59 5.95
CA GLN A 56 -9.25 -5.86 7.38
C GLN A 56 -8.29 -5.02 8.20
N LEU A 57 -7.03 -4.93 7.77
CA LEU A 57 -6.01 -4.15 8.48
C LEU A 57 -6.33 -2.66 8.47
N MET A 58 -6.72 -2.12 7.32
CA MET A 58 -7.04 -0.70 7.20
C MET A 58 -8.33 -0.31 7.91
N ARG A 59 -9.33 -1.19 7.93
CA ARG A 59 -10.54 -0.97 8.71
C ARG A 59 -10.23 -0.90 10.21
N ALA A 60 -9.40 -1.83 10.69
CA ALA A 60 -8.97 -1.84 12.08
C ALA A 60 -8.19 -0.57 12.46
N ALA A 61 -7.43 -0.02 11.53
CA ALA A 61 -6.68 1.22 11.72
C ALA A 61 -7.52 2.49 11.49
N GLY A 62 -8.78 2.35 11.04
CA GLY A 62 -9.62 3.49 10.70
C GLY A 62 -9.19 4.23 9.44
N MET A 63 -8.48 3.56 8.54
CA MET A 63 -7.91 4.16 7.33
C MET A 63 -8.54 3.66 6.03
N TRP A 64 -9.63 2.90 6.12
CA TRP A 64 -10.29 2.36 4.92
C TRP A 64 -11.09 3.45 4.22
N SER A 65 -10.58 3.96 3.11
CA SER A 65 -11.15 5.11 2.41
C SER A 65 -10.89 5.01 0.90
N ALA A 66 -11.86 5.44 0.12
CA ALA A 66 -11.74 5.53 -1.35
C ALA A 66 -10.60 6.45 -1.80
N THR A 67 -10.10 7.32 -0.92
CA THR A 67 -8.91 8.13 -1.18
C THR A 67 -7.71 7.26 -1.54
N TYR A 68 -7.63 6.06 -1.00
CA TYR A 68 -6.54 5.13 -1.23
C TYR A 68 -6.84 4.07 -2.29
N GLN A 69 -7.94 4.20 -3.04
CA GLN A 69 -8.41 3.22 -4.02
C GLN A 69 -7.29 2.77 -4.97
N THR A 70 -6.69 3.70 -5.68
CA THR A 70 -5.64 3.40 -6.67
C THR A 70 -4.40 2.80 -6.03
N THR A 71 -4.01 3.32 -4.87
CA THR A 71 -2.85 2.81 -4.12
C THR A 71 -3.07 1.36 -3.70
N ILE A 72 -4.27 1.04 -3.22
CA ILE A 72 -4.61 -0.32 -2.80
C ILE A 72 -4.60 -1.28 -4.00
N GLU A 73 -5.18 -0.85 -5.14
CA GLU A 73 -5.16 -1.64 -6.38
C GLU A 73 -3.72 -1.95 -6.82
N LEU A 74 -2.89 -0.92 -6.92
CA LEU A 74 -1.49 -1.06 -7.34
C LEU A 74 -0.72 -1.94 -6.36
N TYR A 75 -0.94 -1.76 -5.06
CA TYR A 75 -0.31 -2.57 -4.05
C TYR A 75 -0.67 -4.04 -4.22
N CYS A 76 -1.94 -4.36 -4.35
CA CYS A 76 -2.41 -5.75 -4.43
C CYS A 76 -1.87 -6.45 -5.69
N GLU A 77 -1.90 -5.78 -6.85
CA GLU A 77 -1.36 -6.33 -8.10
C GLU A 77 0.15 -6.48 -8.05
N THR A 78 0.84 -5.51 -7.51
CA THR A 78 2.31 -5.57 -7.35
C THR A 78 2.70 -6.69 -6.39
N TYR A 79 1.97 -6.84 -5.30
CA TYR A 79 2.23 -7.91 -4.33
C TYR A 79 1.99 -9.28 -4.95
N ALA A 80 0.92 -9.45 -5.72
CA ALA A 80 0.64 -10.70 -6.45
C ALA A 80 1.76 -11.03 -7.44
N SER A 81 2.24 -10.03 -8.17
CA SER A 81 3.36 -10.18 -9.11
C SER A 81 4.65 -10.55 -8.38
N TYR A 82 4.90 -9.93 -7.23
CA TYR A 82 6.04 -10.26 -6.39
C TYR A 82 5.99 -11.73 -5.92
N LEU A 83 4.85 -12.19 -5.45
CA LEU A 83 4.70 -13.58 -5.01
C LEU A 83 4.93 -14.57 -6.15
N HIS A 84 4.41 -14.25 -7.34
CA HIS A 84 4.62 -15.06 -8.53
C HIS A 84 6.10 -15.14 -8.90
N ALA A 85 6.77 -14.00 -8.96
CA ALA A 85 8.20 -13.93 -9.26
C ALA A 85 9.03 -14.70 -8.24
N ARG A 86 8.71 -14.54 -6.95
CA ARG A 86 9.38 -15.26 -5.87
C ARG A 86 9.25 -16.77 -6.02
N GLU A 87 8.08 -17.24 -6.39
CA GLU A 87 7.82 -18.67 -6.60
C GLU A 87 8.63 -19.19 -7.80
N GLN A 88 8.68 -18.42 -8.89
CA GLN A 88 9.47 -18.81 -10.07
C GLN A 88 10.96 -18.87 -9.76
N VAL A 89 11.48 -17.95 -8.98
CA VAL A 89 12.88 -17.97 -8.55
C VAL A 89 13.16 -19.19 -7.67
N ARG A 90 12.25 -19.54 -6.76
CA ARG A 90 12.38 -20.72 -5.89
C ARG A 90 12.38 -22.03 -6.67
N LYS A 91 11.60 -22.10 -7.75
CA LYS A 91 11.49 -23.31 -8.59
C LYS A 91 12.69 -23.43 -9.54
N SER A 92 13.10 -22.34 -10.19
CA SER A 92 14.05 -22.35 -11.30
C SER A 92 15.41 -21.73 -10.96
N GLY A 93 15.56 -21.13 -9.76
CA GLY A 93 16.77 -20.44 -9.36
C GLY A 93 16.93 -19.10 -10.09
N ILE A 94 18.08 -18.45 -9.88
CA ILE A 94 18.37 -17.13 -10.43
C ILE A 94 18.72 -17.22 -11.92
N ALA A 95 19.28 -18.34 -12.36
CA ALA A 95 19.68 -18.60 -13.75
C ALA A 95 18.83 -19.72 -14.34
N ILE A 96 18.45 -19.57 -15.59
CA ILE A 96 17.73 -20.57 -16.35
C ILE A 96 18.70 -21.15 -17.40
N ILE A 97 18.77 -22.50 -17.48
CA ILE A 97 19.52 -23.19 -18.49
C ILE A 97 18.58 -23.44 -19.67
N GLN A 98 18.92 -22.88 -20.83
CA GLN A 98 18.17 -23.08 -22.07
C GLN A 98 19.02 -23.81 -23.10
N GLU A 99 18.43 -24.81 -23.76
CA GLU A 99 19.05 -25.52 -24.84
C GLU A 99 18.58 -24.92 -26.17
N ASP A 100 19.55 -24.61 -27.03
CA ASP A 100 19.32 -24.09 -28.39
C ASP A 100 18.89 -25.21 -29.32
N LYS A 101 18.30 -24.88 -30.48
CA LYS A 101 17.92 -25.82 -31.55
C LYS A 101 19.10 -26.67 -32.05
N ASP A 102 20.32 -26.14 -31.95
CA ASP A 102 21.55 -26.81 -32.36
C ASP A 102 22.20 -27.61 -31.21
N GLY A 103 21.50 -27.76 -30.08
CA GLY A 103 22.00 -28.49 -28.93
C GLY A 103 22.96 -27.71 -28.03
N ASN A 104 23.17 -26.42 -28.28
CA ASN A 104 24.00 -25.56 -27.45
C ASN A 104 23.23 -25.15 -26.19
N VAL A 105 23.88 -25.29 -25.04
CA VAL A 105 23.29 -24.90 -23.74
C VAL A 105 23.67 -23.47 -23.43
N GLN A 106 22.65 -22.63 -23.17
CA GLN A 106 22.82 -21.24 -22.74
C GLN A 106 22.33 -21.06 -21.34
N VAL A 107 23.08 -20.34 -20.52
CA VAL A 107 22.68 -19.95 -19.17
C VAL A 107 22.20 -18.50 -19.22
N LYS A 108 20.92 -18.29 -18.93
CA LYS A 108 20.30 -16.96 -18.90
C LYS A 108 19.84 -16.62 -17.49
N ARG A 109 19.85 -15.34 -17.18
CA ARG A 109 19.26 -14.88 -15.92
C ARG A 109 17.77 -15.18 -15.92
N ASN A 110 17.27 -15.73 -14.82
CA ASN A 110 15.83 -15.92 -14.64
C ASN A 110 15.15 -14.56 -14.67
N PRO A 111 14.18 -14.32 -15.60
CA PRO A 111 13.52 -13.02 -15.71
C PRO A 111 12.72 -12.63 -14.44
N PHE A 112 12.40 -13.62 -13.59
CA PHE A 112 11.71 -13.37 -12.32
C PHE A 112 12.67 -13.09 -11.16
N SER A 113 14.00 -13.20 -11.36
CA SER A 113 14.97 -12.86 -10.32
C SER A 113 15.11 -11.33 -10.20
N VAL A 114 15.25 -10.87 -8.98
CA VAL A 114 15.40 -9.45 -8.66
C VAL A 114 16.87 -9.08 -8.54
#